data_b6c8cf37d4470ad5b54613a58291d368
#
_entry.id   b6c8cf37d4470ad5b54613a58291d368
#
_cell.length_a   1.000
_cell.length_b   1.000
_cell.length_c   1.000
_cell.angle_alpha   90.00
_cell.angle_beta   90.00
_cell.angle_gamma   90.00
#
_symmetry.space_group_name_H-M   'P 1'
#
loop_
_entity.id
_entity.type
_entity.pdbx_description
1 polymer ?
#
loop_
_entity_poly.entity_id
_entity_poly.type
_entity_poly.pdbx_seq_one_letter_code
_entity_poly.pdbx_strand_id
1 'polypeptide(L)'
;MDAVMDMDGPTPPARQPQLRFLAACPRSGSTLLTEYFDMSPICETATRLPLVNMLTLKETFDPEESILRNPMRHDMNMDAASAGMEFFICNEETGSDDCKGESLHEHFKDPAFNKIIRLVFLIRDPIRVFDSWKDSKPGSWCDIKHFISCYNNLLRSMNQASSLPTLCTVYEQVVHDPRTQVNRICSHWGVPFLDPMIEPPSPKMRCSTYDDETYNDLLSNEEKDLLEERLGRSYLRHWSADVVPLRDILKQKIWFAFDLDDTLHEFRRASTAATTAVLENISEHYGTPLFELQDEYARVLKEKTSGAFVDGRTSFEYRRERFSSVLVTFNFPDDGMAEYLDLYENTLTRSLQLKAGALGMLSLLKGLGKKIMVITEGPQDGQERTIRALQIEEYVDFLATTNHFRVTKTTGLFKQVLSHLKIAADEVVCIGDSEHRDIVPAMDAGIFTVHLDEGSAVSLGSSPPRINTLRKLEYILSYDE
;
A
#
# COMPACT_ATOMS: atom_id res chain seq x y z
N MET A 1 -75.34 -20.23 9.96
CA MET A 1 -74.35 -21.24 10.41
C MET A 1 -73.32 -21.35 9.29
N ASP A 2 -72.40 -20.44 9.31
CA ASP A 2 -71.35 -20.38 8.31
C ASP A 2 -70.08 -20.97 8.97
N ALA A 3 -69.61 -22.08 8.42
CA ALA A 3 -68.40 -22.73 8.82
C ALA A 3 -67.26 -21.96 8.21
N VAL A 4 -66.45 -21.24 9.04
CA VAL A 4 -65.17 -20.72 8.71
C VAL A 4 -64.22 -21.91 8.60
N MET A 5 -63.78 -22.22 7.38
CA MET A 5 -62.65 -23.16 7.15
C MET A 5 -61.37 -22.53 7.60
N ASP A 6 -60.82 -23.07 8.66
CA ASP A 6 -59.38 -22.83 9.03
C ASP A 6 -58.49 -23.41 7.93
N MET A 7 -57.87 -22.53 7.17
CA MET A 7 -56.84 -22.87 6.15
C MET A 7 -55.42 -22.65 6.72
N ASP A 8 -55.16 -23.19 7.89
CA ASP A 8 -53.79 -23.32 8.39
C ASP A 8 -53.14 -24.62 7.84
N GLY A 9 -52.64 -24.53 6.62
CA GLY A 9 -51.72 -25.54 6.12
C GLY A 9 -50.39 -25.47 6.93
N PRO A 10 -49.70 -26.60 7.11
CA PRO A 10 -48.45 -26.60 7.85
C PRO A 10 -47.47 -25.60 7.22
N THR A 11 -47.06 -24.63 8.00
CA THR A 11 -45.96 -23.70 7.65
C THR A 11 -44.75 -24.53 7.20
N PRO A 12 -44.21 -24.34 6.00
CA PRO A 12 -43.03 -25.11 5.58
C PRO A 12 -41.92 -24.90 6.61
N PRO A 13 -41.15 -25.95 6.94
CA PRO A 13 -40.09 -25.84 7.92
C PRO A 13 -39.13 -24.73 7.48
N ALA A 14 -38.82 -23.82 8.40
CA ALA A 14 -37.90 -22.72 8.15
C ALA A 14 -36.59 -23.30 7.58
N ARG A 15 -36.22 -22.88 6.38
CA ARG A 15 -34.94 -23.28 5.77
C ARG A 15 -33.81 -22.81 6.66
N GLN A 16 -32.91 -23.71 7.03
CA GLN A 16 -31.73 -23.35 7.79
C GLN A 16 -30.79 -22.45 6.92
N PRO A 17 -30.22 -21.38 7.49
CA PRO A 17 -29.33 -20.50 6.73
C PRO A 17 -28.09 -21.24 6.22
N GLN A 18 -27.66 -20.91 5.01
CA GLN A 18 -26.47 -21.48 4.40
C GLN A 18 -25.23 -20.76 4.90
N LEU A 19 -24.22 -21.53 5.31
CA LEU A 19 -22.95 -20.99 5.81
C LEU A 19 -22.03 -20.56 4.67
N ARG A 20 -21.39 -19.41 4.85
CA ARG A 20 -20.36 -18.84 3.97
C ARG A 20 -19.18 -18.41 4.79
N PHE A 21 -17.97 -18.56 4.26
CA PHE A 21 -16.75 -18.34 5.02
C PHE A 21 -15.86 -17.32 4.33
N LEU A 22 -15.41 -16.33 5.11
CA LEU A 22 -14.40 -15.35 4.74
C LEU A 22 -13.15 -15.62 5.59
N ALA A 23 -12.00 -15.91 4.95
CA ALA A 23 -10.73 -16.07 5.63
C ALA A 23 -9.80 -14.90 5.29
N ALA A 24 -9.21 -14.29 6.30
CA ALA A 24 -8.34 -13.13 6.17
C ALA A 24 -7.24 -13.13 7.22
N CYS A 25 -6.11 -12.47 6.93
CA CYS A 25 -5.19 -12.04 7.98
C CYS A 25 -5.85 -10.89 8.78
N PRO A 26 -5.67 -10.81 10.11
CA PRO A 26 -6.19 -9.68 10.88
C PRO A 26 -5.79 -8.34 10.25
N ARG A 27 -6.69 -7.36 10.26
CA ARG A 27 -6.52 -6.02 9.65
C ARG A 27 -6.45 -5.99 8.11
N SER A 28 -6.82 -7.06 7.44
CA SER A 28 -6.91 -7.10 5.97
C SER A 28 -8.21 -6.50 5.41
N GLY A 29 -9.06 -5.89 6.25
CA GLY A 29 -10.31 -5.27 5.81
C GLY A 29 -11.50 -6.23 5.75
N SER A 30 -11.45 -7.35 6.46
CA SER A 30 -12.56 -8.31 6.56
C SER A 30 -13.85 -7.67 7.09
N THR A 31 -13.75 -6.74 8.04
CA THR A 31 -14.90 -5.99 8.57
C THR A 31 -15.58 -5.18 7.47
N LEU A 32 -14.82 -4.46 6.63
CA LEU A 32 -15.38 -3.72 5.51
C LEU A 32 -16.14 -4.65 4.55
N LEU A 33 -15.53 -5.79 4.24
CA LEU A 33 -16.16 -6.74 3.33
C LEU A 33 -17.44 -7.34 3.92
N THR A 34 -17.47 -7.66 5.21
CA THR A 34 -18.69 -8.17 5.87
C THR A 34 -19.80 -7.11 5.93
N GLU A 35 -19.46 -5.84 6.14
CA GLU A 35 -20.44 -4.75 6.15
C GLU A 35 -21.23 -4.62 4.81
N TYR A 36 -20.63 -4.94 3.66
CA TYR A 36 -21.37 -5.00 2.40
C TYR A 36 -22.49 -6.06 2.45
N PHE A 37 -22.25 -7.18 3.11
CA PHE A 37 -23.25 -8.26 3.22
C PHE A 37 -24.29 -7.99 4.30
N ASP A 38 -23.94 -7.25 5.37
CA ASP A 38 -24.90 -6.79 6.38
C ASP A 38 -25.98 -5.85 5.81
N MET A 39 -25.72 -5.24 4.66
CA MET A 39 -26.72 -4.45 3.93
C MET A 39 -27.75 -5.31 3.20
N SER A 40 -27.55 -6.62 3.11
CA SER A 40 -28.51 -7.54 2.51
C SER A 40 -29.53 -8.04 3.55
N PRO A 41 -30.83 -7.92 3.29
CA PRO A 41 -31.85 -8.35 4.26
C PRO A 41 -31.93 -9.88 4.46
N ILE A 42 -31.17 -10.65 3.67
CA ILE A 42 -31.11 -12.11 3.73
C ILE A 42 -29.77 -12.65 4.23
N CYS A 43 -28.82 -11.77 4.55
CA CYS A 43 -27.53 -12.12 5.08
C CYS A 43 -27.38 -11.64 6.52
N GLU A 44 -26.71 -12.43 7.34
CA GLU A 44 -26.22 -12.05 8.66
C GLU A 44 -24.72 -12.37 8.74
N THR A 45 -23.92 -11.46 9.30
CA THR A 45 -22.50 -11.67 9.46
C THR A 45 -22.14 -11.89 10.91
N ALA A 46 -21.28 -12.89 11.17
CA ALA A 46 -20.72 -13.14 12.49
C ALA A 46 -19.23 -12.77 12.50
N THR A 47 -18.92 -11.78 13.29
CA THR A 47 -17.53 -11.44 13.58
C THR A 47 -17.00 -12.38 14.67
N ARG A 48 -15.88 -13.09 14.37
CA ARG A 48 -15.11 -13.89 15.35
C ARG A 48 -15.72 -15.22 15.80
N LEU A 49 -16.39 -15.97 14.94
CA LEU A 49 -16.59 -17.38 15.18
C LEU A 49 -15.34 -18.13 14.66
N PRO A 50 -14.42 -18.59 15.51
CA PRO A 50 -13.28 -19.37 15.02
C PRO A 50 -13.82 -20.68 14.44
N LEU A 51 -13.62 -20.87 13.13
CA LEU A 51 -13.93 -22.12 12.44
C LEU A 51 -13.29 -23.31 13.19
N VAL A 52 -12.07 -23.10 13.69
CA VAL A 52 -11.32 -24.04 14.54
C VAL A 52 -12.11 -24.49 15.77
N ASN A 53 -12.77 -23.60 16.49
CA ASN A 53 -13.58 -23.97 17.66
C ASN A 53 -14.85 -24.73 17.29
N MET A 54 -15.40 -24.47 16.11
CA MET A 54 -16.57 -25.23 15.61
C MET A 54 -16.21 -26.66 15.23
N LEU A 55 -14.95 -26.92 14.87
CA LEU A 55 -14.46 -28.19 14.33
C LEU A 55 -13.84 -29.12 15.36
N THR A 56 -13.43 -28.61 16.51
CA THR A 56 -12.82 -29.42 17.61
C THR A 56 -13.86 -30.18 18.46
N LEU A 57 -15.16 -29.94 18.27
CA LEU A 57 -16.22 -30.66 18.97
C LEU A 57 -16.52 -32.01 18.31
N LYS A 58 -15.50 -32.81 18.11
CA LYS A 58 -15.45 -34.03 17.26
C LYS A 58 -16.29 -35.24 17.71
N GLU A 59 -16.98 -35.24 18.85
CA GLU A 59 -17.53 -36.50 19.38
C GLU A 59 -18.97 -36.86 19.03
N THR A 60 -19.74 -35.97 18.35
CA THR A 60 -21.13 -36.30 17.97
C THR A 60 -21.59 -35.54 16.71
N PHE A 61 -20.90 -35.73 15.61
CA PHE A 61 -21.04 -34.80 14.48
C PHE A 61 -21.98 -35.28 13.38
N ASP A 62 -23.18 -34.75 13.33
CA ASP A 62 -23.88 -34.48 12.07
C ASP A 62 -23.45 -33.08 11.61
N PRO A 63 -22.73 -32.94 10.48
CA PRO A 63 -22.19 -31.67 10.04
C PRO A 63 -23.24 -30.58 9.87
N GLU A 64 -24.48 -30.95 9.48
CA GLU A 64 -25.57 -29.99 9.28
C GLU A 64 -26.23 -29.58 10.60
N GLU A 65 -26.34 -30.49 11.58
CA GLU A 65 -27.00 -30.19 12.85
C GLU A 65 -26.09 -29.57 13.92
N SER A 66 -24.84 -29.93 13.97
CA SER A 66 -23.95 -29.49 15.08
C SER A 66 -23.32 -28.11 14.83
N ILE A 67 -23.07 -27.74 13.60
CA ILE A 67 -22.64 -26.35 13.24
C ILE A 67 -23.73 -25.36 13.68
N LEU A 68 -25.00 -25.74 13.54
CA LEU A 68 -26.13 -24.86 13.83
C LEU A 68 -26.60 -24.90 15.30
N ARG A 69 -26.25 -25.93 16.08
CA ARG A 69 -26.83 -26.11 17.43
C ARG A 69 -26.00 -25.61 18.61
N ASN A 70 -24.67 -25.48 18.55
CA ASN A 70 -23.91 -25.29 19.78
C ASN A 70 -23.10 -24.00 19.94
N PRO A 71 -22.27 -23.51 19.02
CA PRO A 71 -21.56 -22.24 19.20
C PRO A 71 -22.40 -21.02 18.88
N MET A 72 -23.34 -21.14 17.97
CA MET A 72 -24.21 -20.04 17.52
C MET A 72 -25.25 -19.59 18.56
N ARG A 73 -25.58 -20.46 19.54
CA ARG A 73 -26.62 -20.15 20.54
C ARG A 73 -26.20 -19.17 21.63
N HIS A 74 -24.90 -18.93 21.83
CA HIS A 74 -24.46 -18.04 22.90
C HIS A 74 -24.29 -16.57 22.46
N ASP A 75 -24.02 -16.30 21.19
CA ASP A 75 -23.82 -14.94 20.68
C ASP A 75 -24.84 -14.52 19.61
N MET A 76 -25.64 -15.46 19.10
CA MET A 76 -26.69 -15.16 18.14
C MET A 76 -28.01 -14.99 18.85
N ASN A 77 -28.60 -13.84 18.69
CA ASN A 77 -30.01 -13.61 19.05
C ASN A 77 -30.87 -14.60 18.26
N MET A 78 -31.51 -15.53 18.94
CA MET A 78 -32.35 -16.60 18.34
C MET A 78 -33.52 -16.07 17.45
N ASP A 79 -33.63 -14.74 17.35
CA ASP A 79 -34.61 -14.07 16.50
C ASP A 79 -34.20 -14.05 15.00
N ALA A 80 -32.95 -14.35 14.65
CA ALA A 80 -32.47 -14.32 13.26
C ALA A 80 -33.12 -15.40 12.37
N ALA A 81 -33.34 -16.59 12.91
CA ALA A 81 -34.05 -17.67 12.19
C ALA A 81 -35.53 -17.33 11.92
N SER A 82 -36.12 -16.48 12.76
CA SER A 82 -37.50 -15.94 12.57
C SER A 82 -37.52 -14.72 11.64
N ALA A 83 -36.39 -14.10 11.34
CA ALA A 83 -36.28 -12.91 10.52
C ALA A 83 -36.12 -13.16 9.00
N GLY A 84 -36.09 -14.43 8.55
CA GLY A 84 -36.01 -14.78 7.12
C GLY A 84 -34.59 -14.73 6.53
N MET A 85 -33.54 -14.83 7.37
CA MET A 85 -32.13 -14.91 6.93
C MET A 85 -31.89 -16.22 6.17
N GLU A 86 -31.30 -16.11 4.97
CA GLU A 86 -30.96 -17.26 4.13
C GLU A 86 -29.47 -17.61 4.18
N PHE A 87 -28.62 -16.65 4.50
CA PHE A 87 -27.16 -16.81 4.49
C PHE A 87 -26.54 -16.30 5.78
N PHE A 88 -25.58 -17.06 6.27
CA PHE A 88 -24.78 -16.71 7.43
C PHE A 88 -23.29 -16.66 7.04
N ILE A 89 -22.64 -15.49 7.21
CA ILE A 89 -21.28 -15.25 6.79
C ILE A 89 -20.38 -15.25 8.03
N CYS A 90 -19.47 -16.23 8.09
CA CYS A 90 -18.49 -16.36 9.15
C CYS A 90 -17.16 -15.74 8.71
N ASN A 91 -16.61 -14.83 9.51
CA ASN A 91 -15.29 -14.24 9.29
C ASN A 91 -14.28 -14.94 10.18
N GLU A 92 -13.24 -15.51 9.55
CA GLU A 92 -12.13 -16.23 10.19
C GLU A 92 -10.83 -15.47 10.00
N GLU A 93 -10.17 -15.15 11.10
CA GLU A 93 -8.85 -14.53 11.10
C GLU A 93 -7.76 -15.59 11.29
N THR A 94 -6.76 -15.60 10.38
CA THR A 94 -5.66 -16.55 10.45
C THR A 94 -4.64 -16.16 11.53
N GLY A 95 -4.33 -17.10 12.43
CA GLY A 95 -3.28 -16.95 13.44
C GLY A 95 -1.90 -17.38 12.94
N SER A 96 -0.88 -17.24 13.77
CA SER A 96 0.46 -17.78 13.53
C SER A 96 0.56 -19.27 13.81
N ASP A 97 1.59 -19.93 13.24
CA ASP A 97 1.90 -21.35 13.51
C ASP A 97 2.19 -21.64 15.00
N ASP A 98 2.64 -20.64 15.75
CA ASP A 98 2.93 -20.75 17.18
C ASP A 98 1.67 -20.72 18.06
N CYS A 99 0.56 -20.23 17.52
CA CYS A 99 -0.74 -20.39 18.15
C CYS A 99 -1.12 -21.86 18.01
N LYS A 100 -1.19 -22.58 19.14
CA LYS A 100 -1.57 -24.01 19.23
C LYS A 100 -3.01 -24.31 18.76
N GLY A 101 -3.54 -23.51 17.82
CA GLY A 101 -4.76 -23.76 17.08
C GLY A 101 -4.43 -24.56 15.83
N GLU A 102 -5.18 -25.61 15.54
CA GLU A 102 -5.09 -26.31 14.26
C GLU A 102 -5.22 -25.28 13.14
N SER A 103 -4.27 -25.27 12.19
CA SER A 103 -4.33 -24.31 11.11
C SER A 103 -5.54 -24.60 10.20
N LEU A 104 -6.15 -23.57 9.66
CA LEU A 104 -7.36 -23.64 8.83
C LEU A 104 -7.29 -24.76 7.78
N HIS A 105 -6.10 -25.04 7.23
CA HIS A 105 -5.89 -26.04 6.18
C HIS A 105 -6.04 -27.52 6.65
N GLU A 106 -5.87 -27.83 7.94
CA GLU A 106 -6.05 -29.18 8.46
C GLU A 106 -7.51 -29.63 8.30
N HIS A 107 -8.44 -28.67 8.41
CA HIS A 107 -9.87 -28.93 8.28
C HIS A 107 -10.32 -29.15 6.84
N PHE A 108 -9.59 -28.63 5.85
CA PHE A 108 -9.92 -28.85 4.43
C PHE A 108 -9.69 -30.29 3.97
N LYS A 109 -9.06 -31.13 4.79
CA LYS A 109 -8.87 -32.55 4.50
C LYS A 109 -10.13 -33.41 4.76
N ASP A 110 -11.10 -32.88 5.51
CA ASP A 110 -12.34 -33.61 5.82
C ASP A 110 -13.34 -33.51 4.65
N PRO A 111 -13.73 -34.63 4.01
CA PRO A 111 -14.68 -34.62 2.90
C PRO A 111 -16.07 -34.09 3.27
N ALA A 112 -16.46 -34.10 4.55
CA ALA A 112 -17.74 -33.57 5.01
C ALA A 112 -17.78 -32.04 4.86
N PHE A 113 -16.65 -31.37 5.13
CA PHE A 113 -16.50 -29.94 4.93
C PHE A 113 -16.58 -29.51 3.49
N ASN A 114 -16.00 -30.30 2.59
CA ASN A 114 -15.91 -29.98 1.16
C ASN A 114 -17.29 -29.82 0.49
N LYS A 115 -18.35 -30.36 1.08
CA LYS A 115 -19.72 -30.27 0.55
C LYS A 115 -20.45 -28.99 0.92
N ILE A 116 -20.12 -28.39 2.06
CA ILE A 116 -20.86 -27.26 2.63
C ILE A 116 -20.09 -25.93 2.59
N ILE A 117 -18.75 -25.98 2.51
CA ILE A 117 -17.92 -24.78 2.57
C ILE A 117 -17.80 -24.15 1.18
N ARG A 118 -18.13 -22.86 1.08
CA ARG A 118 -17.71 -21.97 0.02
C ARG A 118 -16.86 -20.87 0.63
N LEU A 119 -15.57 -20.89 0.32
CA LEU A 119 -14.56 -20.09 0.99
C LEU A 119 -14.14 -18.92 0.11
N VAL A 120 -14.14 -17.73 0.69
CA VAL A 120 -13.51 -16.53 0.12
C VAL A 120 -12.29 -16.20 0.94
N PHE A 121 -11.15 -16.04 0.27
CA PHE A 121 -9.93 -15.52 0.87
C PHE A 121 -9.80 -14.04 0.53
N LEU A 122 -9.62 -13.22 1.55
CA LEU A 122 -9.32 -11.81 1.41
C LEU A 122 -7.86 -11.57 1.71
N ILE A 123 -7.14 -11.08 0.71
CA ILE A 123 -5.76 -10.62 0.86
C ILE A 123 -5.69 -9.10 0.71
N ARG A 124 -4.72 -8.50 1.37
CA ARG A 124 -4.40 -7.06 1.31
C ARG A 124 -2.89 -6.91 1.26
N ASP A 125 -2.40 -5.78 0.74
CA ASP A 125 -0.97 -5.47 0.72
C ASP A 125 -0.32 -5.69 2.09
N PRO A 126 0.69 -6.58 2.19
CA PRO A 126 1.33 -6.92 3.47
C PRO A 126 1.90 -5.71 4.20
N ILE A 127 2.41 -4.70 3.48
CA ILE A 127 2.92 -3.46 4.06
C ILE A 127 1.79 -2.73 4.78
N ARG A 128 0.64 -2.59 4.12
CA ARG A 128 -0.54 -1.91 4.68
C ARG A 128 -1.13 -2.65 5.88
N VAL A 129 -1.15 -3.96 5.82
CA VAL A 129 -1.64 -4.77 6.94
C VAL A 129 -0.73 -4.62 8.15
N PHE A 130 0.59 -4.71 7.96
CA PHE A 130 1.54 -4.63 9.07
C PHE A 130 1.64 -3.22 9.66
N ASP A 131 1.56 -2.18 8.83
CA ASP A 131 1.45 -0.80 9.32
C ASP A 131 0.22 -0.61 10.22
N SER A 132 -0.94 -1.12 9.80
CA SER A 132 -2.17 -1.12 10.60
C SER A 132 -2.06 -1.96 11.89
N TRP A 133 -1.22 -3.01 11.92
CA TRP A 133 -0.95 -3.77 13.12
C TRP A 133 -0.16 -2.93 14.13
N LYS A 134 0.89 -2.25 13.69
CA LYS A 134 1.71 -1.37 14.54
C LYS A 134 0.88 -0.25 15.17
N ASP A 135 -0.02 0.36 14.40
CA ASP A 135 -0.90 1.42 14.87
C ASP A 135 -1.91 0.92 15.91
N SER A 136 -2.53 -0.24 15.68
CA SER A 136 -3.69 -0.68 16.46
C SER A 136 -3.37 -1.22 17.85
N LYS A 137 -2.18 -1.83 18.05
CA LYS A 137 -1.79 -2.48 19.32
C LYS A 137 -0.28 -2.42 19.54
N PRO A 138 0.26 -1.29 20.02
CA PRO A 138 1.67 -1.22 20.34
C PRO A 138 2.04 -2.28 21.40
N GLY A 139 3.04 -3.08 21.14
CA GLY A 139 3.61 -4.08 22.03
C GLY A 139 3.56 -5.51 21.50
N SER A 140 2.48 -6.23 21.69
CA SER A 140 2.42 -7.68 21.36
C SER A 140 2.23 -8.02 19.88
N TRP A 141 1.77 -7.04 19.07
CA TRP A 141 1.49 -7.21 17.64
C TRP A 141 2.56 -6.59 16.73
N CYS A 142 3.61 -6.02 17.31
CA CYS A 142 4.67 -5.33 16.56
C CYS A 142 5.78 -6.27 16.06
N ASP A 143 5.67 -7.58 16.25
CA ASP A 143 6.67 -8.53 15.75
C ASP A 143 6.39 -8.89 14.29
N ILE A 144 7.25 -8.40 13.41
CA ILE A 144 7.20 -8.67 11.98
C ILE A 144 7.27 -10.16 11.64
N LYS A 145 8.00 -10.97 12.42
CA LYS A 145 8.08 -12.43 12.19
C LYS A 145 6.76 -13.11 12.48
N HIS A 146 6.10 -12.69 13.56
CA HIS A 146 4.76 -13.16 13.89
C HIS A 146 3.76 -12.80 12.80
N PHE A 147 3.79 -11.56 12.32
CA PHE A 147 2.96 -11.12 11.19
C PHE A 147 3.18 -11.95 9.93
N ILE A 148 4.46 -12.13 9.54
CA ILE A 148 4.81 -12.93 8.35
C ILE A 148 4.29 -14.38 8.52
N SER A 149 4.35 -14.95 9.72
CA SER A 149 3.79 -16.29 9.99
C SER A 149 2.28 -16.32 9.79
N CYS A 150 1.54 -15.37 10.35
CA CYS A 150 0.08 -15.26 10.17
C CYS A 150 -0.32 -15.14 8.69
N TYR A 151 0.36 -14.26 7.97
CA TYR A 151 0.09 -14.02 6.56
C TYR A 151 0.43 -15.26 5.69
N ASN A 152 1.55 -15.93 5.98
CA ASN A 152 1.91 -17.17 5.30
C ASN A 152 0.92 -18.31 5.59
N ASN A 153 0.29 -18.35 6.77
CA ASN A 153 -0.78 -19.30 7.07
C ASN A 153 -2.00 -19.08 6.19
N LEU A 154 -2.39 -17.82 5.95
CA LEU A 154 -3.44 -17.50 4.99
C LEU A 154 -3.08 -18.02 3.58
N LEU A 155 -1.89 -17.68 3.08
CA LEU A 155 -1.42 -18.11 1.75
C LEU A 155 -1.32 -19.63 1.63
N ARG A 156 -0.85 -20.31 2.67
CA ARG A 156 -0.78 -21.78 2.73
C ARG A 156 -2.18 -22.40 2.67
N SER A 157 -3.12 -21.85 3.45
CA SER A 157 -4.52 -22.29 3.45
C SER A 157 -5.16 -22.14 2.06
N MET A 158 -4.90 -21.02 1.38
CA MET A 158 -5.36 -20.81 -0.01
C MET A 158 -4.83 -21.88 -0.97
N ASN A 159 -3.53 -22.18 -0.90
CA ASN A 159 -2.91 -23.20 -1.78
C ASN A 159 -3.45 -24.61 -1.50
N GLN A 160 -3.74 -24.92 -0.25
CA GLN A 160 -4.23 -26.25 0.15
C GLN A 160 -5.73 -26.43 -0.07
N ALA A 161 -6.48 -25.33 -0.12
CA ALA A 161 -7.89 -25.34 -0.44
C ALA A 161 -8.21 -25.52 -1.93
N SER A 162 -7.22 -25.86 -2.76
CA SER A 162 -7.38 -25.98 -4.23
C SER A 162 -8.42 -27.01 -4.69
N SER A 163 -8.77 -27.98 -3.83
CA SER A 163 -9.86 -28.95 -4.07
C SER A 163 -11.25 -28.43 -3.72
N LEU A 164 -11.34 -27.27 -3.08
CA LEU A 164 -12.60 -26.66 -2.64
C LEU A 164 -13.06 -25.57 -3.62
N PRO A 165 -14.35 -25.27 -3.67
CA PRO A 165 -14.83 -24.04 -4.31
C PRO A 165 -14.28 -22.83 -3.51
N THR A 166 -13.21 -22.23 -3.99
CA THR A 166 -12.58 -21.08 -3.37
C THR A 166 -12.54 -19.89 -4.32
N LEU A 167 -12.64 -18.70 -3.75
CA LEU A 167 -12.43 -17.44 -4.44
C LEU A 167 -11.39 -16.64 -3.66
N CYS A 168 -10.38 -16.13 -4.34
CA CYS A 168 -9.50 -15.10 -3.78
C CYS A 168 -9.95 -13.74 -4.26
N THR A 169 -10.03 -12.79 -3.34
CA THR A 169 -10.27 -11.38 -3.62
C THR A 169 -9.19 -10.52 -2.97
N VAL A 170 -8.85 -9.42 -3.61
CA VAL A 170 -7.85 -8.47 -3.14
C VAL A 170 -8.55 -7.25 -2.59
N TYR A 171 -8.22 -6.83 -1.36
CA TYR A 171 -8.87 -5.71 -0.67
C TYR A 171 -8.88 -4.44 -1.52
N GLU A 172 -7.74 -4.12 -2.12
CA GLU A 172 -7.56 -2.94 -2.96
C GLU A 172 -8.50 -2.93 -4.17
N GLN A 173 -8.77 -4.10 -4.76
CA GLN A 173 -9.75 -4.24 -5.84
C GLN A 173 -11.19 -4.08 -5.34
N VAL A 174 -11.49 -4.58 -4.13
CA VAL A 174 -12.81 -4.41 -3.50
C VAL A 174 -13.11 -2.94 -3.26
N VAL A 175 -12.13 -2.17 -2.79
CA VAL A 175 -12.31 -0.73 -2.52
C VAL A 175 -12.41 0.07 -3.81
N HIS A 176 -11.59 -0.27 -4.83
CA HIS A 176 -11.57 0.44 -6.11
C HIS A 176 -12.83 0.19 -6.95
N ASP A 177 -13.30 -1.06 -7.00
CA ASP A 177 -14.51 -1.45 -7.73
C ASP A 177 -15.38 -2.40 -6.89
N PRO A 178 -16.06 -1.85 -5.86
CA PRO A 178 -16.87 -2.65 -4.95
C PRO A 178 -17.99 -3.39 -5.67
N ARG A 179 -18.61 -2.79 -6.70
CA ARG A 179 -19.72 -3.41 -7.45
C ARG A 179 -19.29 -4.71 -8.10
N THR A 180 -18.20 -4.70 -8.85
CA THR A 180 -17.70 -5.90 -9.54
C THR A 180 -17.25 -6.95 -8.54
N GLN A 181 -16.49 -6.56 -7.51
CA GLN A 181 -15.93 -7.53 -6.57
C GLN A 181 -16.97 -8.14 -5.64
N VAL A 182 -17.89 -7.36 -5.10
CA VAL A 182 -19.00 -7.88 -4.28
C VAL A 182 -19.90 -8.79 -5.11
N ASN A 183 -20.26 -8.41 -6.35
CA ASN A 183 -21.04 -9.28 -7.23
C ASN A 183 -20.32 -10.61 -7.55
N ARG A 184 -19.01 -10.59 -7.70
CA ARG A 184 -18.17 -11.77 -7.91
C ARG A 184 -18.20 -12.71 -6.68
N ILE A 185 -18.14 -12.14 -5.47
CA ILE A 185 -18.28 -12.89 -4.21
C ILE A 185 -19.70 -13.43 -4.06
N CYS A 186 -20.72 -12.63 -4.34
CA CYS A 186 -22.11 -13.05 -4.34
C CYS A 186 -22.34 -14.26 -5.26
N SER A 187 -21.81 -14.19 -6.49
CA SER A 187 -21.89 -15.28 -7.46
C SER A 187 -21.21 -16.55 -6.94
N HIS A 188 -20.05 -16.43 -6.31
CA HIS A 188 -19.32 -17.55 -5.71
C HIS A 188 -20.08 -18.16 -4.53
N TRP A 189 -20.64 -17.35 -3.66
CA TRP A 189 -21.40 -17.79 -2.49
C TRP A 189 -22.83 -18.22 -2.81
N GLY A 190 -23.33 -17.89 -4.02
CA GLY A 190 -24.73 -18.09 -4.40
C GLY A 190 -25.70 -17.15 -3.65
N VAL A 191 -25.19 -16.02 -3.18
CA VAL A 191 -25.95 -14.93 -2.56
C VAL A 191 -26.46 -14.01 -3.67
N PRO A 192 -27.74 -13.63 -3.71
CA PRO A 192 -28.22 -12.61 -4.63
C PRO A 192 -27.50 -11.27 -4.40
N PHE A 193 -26.96 -10.69 -5.48
CA PHE A 193 -26.40 -9.34 -5.42
C PHE A 193 -27.55 -8.31 -5.41
N LEU A 194 -27.48 -7.38 -4.46
CA LEU A 194 -28.45 -6.29 -4.30
C LEU A 194 -27.73 -4.95 -4.35
N ASP A 195 -28.26 -3.96 -5.07
CA ASP A 195 -27.65 -2.63 -5.17
C ASP A 195 -27.36 -1.95 -3.82
N PRO A 196 -28.22 -2.06 -2.79
CA PRO A 196 -27.91 -1.52 -1.46
C PRO A 196 -26.64 -2.07 -0.82
N MET A 197 -26.19 -3.27 -1.21
CA MET A 197 -24.96 -3.87 -0.64
C MET A 197 -23.72 -3.03 -0.89
N ILE A 198 -23.68 -2.22 -1.94
CA ILE A 198 -22.54 -1.37 -2.29
C ILE A 198 -22.75 0.10 -1.91
N GLU A 199 -23.89 0.43 -1.30
CA GLU A 199 -24.09 1.75 -0.72
C GLU A 199 -23.36 1.80 0.64
N PRO A 200 -22.48 2.78 0.88
CA PRO A 200 -21.74 2.83 2.13
C PRO A 200 -22.69 3.03 3.32
N PRO A 201 -22.80 2.06 4.25
CA PRO A 201 -23.83 2.05 5.27
C PRO A 201 -23.60 3.04 6.41
N SER A 202 -22.38 3.54 6.55
CA SER A 202 -22.04 4.44 7.66
C SER A 202 -21.10 5.57 7.24
N PRO A 203 -21.07 6.69 8.02
CA PRO A 203 -20.05 7.73 7.87
C PRO A 203 -18.61 7.21 8.01
N LYS A 204 -18.40 6.12 8.77
CA LYS A 204 -17.09 5.45 8.91
C LYS A 204 -16.65 4.80 7.60
N MET A 205 -17.55 4.22 6.83
CA MET A 205 -17.26 3.72 5.50
C MET A 205 -17.01 4.85 4.48
N ARG A 206 -17.63 6.02 4.66
CA ARG A 206 -17.33 7.20 3.82
C ARG A 206 -15.95 7.78 4.10
N CYS A 207 -15.44 7.62 5.32
CA CYS A 207 -14.07 8.02 5.70
C CYS A 207 -13.02 6.96 5.31
N SER A 208 -13.44 5.75 4.97
CA SER A 208 -12.56 4.69 4.47
C SER A 208 -12.56 4.57 2.94
N THR A 209 -13.00 5.62 2.24
CA THR A 209 -12.53 5.81 0.87
C THR A 209 -11.01 5.86 0.96
N TYR A 210 -10.37 5.03 0.24
CA TYR A 210 -8.97 4.63 0.31
C TYR A 210 -7.96 5.79 0.30
N ASP A 211 -8.39 6.98 -0.16
CA ASP A 211 -7.60 8.20 -0.22
C ASP A 211 -7.48 8.92 1.15
N ASP A 212 -8.32 8.55 2.15
CA ASP A 212 -8.35 9.19 3.47
C ASP A 212 -7.81 8.29 4.60
N GLU A 213 -7.44 7.03 4.34
CA GLU A 213 -6.72 6.24 5.33
C GLU A 213 -5.34 6.84 5.52
N THR A 214 -5.15 7.55 6.59
CA THR A 214 -3.86 8.03 7.05
C THR A 214 -2.91 6.84 7.16
N TYR A 215 -2.06 6.70 6.15
CA TYR A 215 -0.90 5.84 6.23
C TYR A 215 0.04 6.46 7.26
N ASN A 216 0.24 5.77 8.36
CA ASN A 216 1.03 6.31 9.47
C ASN A 216 2.53 6.23 9.21
N ASP A 217 2.94 5.55 8.13
CA ASP A 217 4.36 5.32 7.75
C ASP A 217 5.24 4.88 8.92
N LEU A 218 4.72 3.91 9.68
CA LEU A 218 5.38 3.40 10.89
C LEU A 218 6.48 2.38 10.58
N LEU A 219 6.66 2.01 9.31
CA LEU A 219 7.60 0.97 8.88
C LEU A 219 8.92 1.57 8.42
N SER A 220 10.02 0.99 8.90
CA SER A 220 11.33 1.28 8.33
C SER A 220 11.48 0.67 6.93
N ASN A 221 12.46 1.17 6.15
CA ASN A 221 12.76 0.60 4.82
C ASN A 221 13.18 -0.87 4.92
N GLU A 222 13.89 -1.27 5.98
CA GLU A 222 14.28 -2.65 6.22
C GLU A 222 13.06 -3.54 6.47
N GLU A 223 12.05 -3.05 7.20
CA GLU A 223 10.79 -3.77 7.40
C GLU A 223 10.00 -3.88 6.10
N LYS A 224 9.91 -2.79 5.32
CA LYS A 224 9.27 -2.80 3.99
C LYS A 224 9.96 -3.80 3.06
N ASP A 225 11.29 -3.79 2.98
CA ASP A 225 12.07 -4.72 2.16
C ASP A 225 11.86 -6.19 2.60
N LEU A 226 11.84 -6.46 3.91
CA LEU A 226 11.61 -7.80 4.44
C LEU A 226 10.21 -8.31 4.11
N LEU A 227 9.18 -7.47 4.24
CA LEU A 227 7.80 -7.83 3.90
C LEU A 227 7.66 -8.12 2.40
N GLU A 228 8.23 -7.28 1.57
CA GLU A 228 8.25 -7.48 0.12
C GLU A 228 8.98 -8.76 -0.26
N GLU A 229 10.17 -9.02 0.30
CA GLU A 229 10.93 -10.25 0.05
C GLU A 229 10.11 -11.50 0.39
N ARG A 230 9.42 -11.50 1.53
CA ARG A 230 8.72 -12.65 2.05
C ARG A 230 7.33 -12.87 1.48
N LEU A 231 6.61 -11.79 1.19
CA LEU A 231 5.18 -11.82 0.91
C LEU A 231 4.80 -11.14 -0.42
N GLY A 232 5.59 -10.15 -0.89
CA GLY A 232 5.23 -9.30 -2.02
C GLY A 232 4.95 -10.05 -3.32
N ARG A 233 5.81 -11.03 -3.69
CA ARG A 233 5.57 -11.86 -4.89
C ARG A 233 4.28 -12.68 -4.78
N SER A 234 3.99 -13.23 -3.61
CA SER A 234 2.78 -14.03 -3.39
C SER A 234 1.53 -13.16 -3.46
N TYR A 235 1.59 -11.95 -2.92
CA TYR A 235 0.53 -10.96 -3.04
C TYR A 235 0.27 -10.58 -4.51
N LEU A 236 1.31 -10.21 -5.26
CA LEU A 236 1.18 -9.77 -6.65
C LEU A 236 0.65 -10.87 -7.61
N ARG A 237 0.81 -12.14 -7.29
CA ARG A 237 0.20 -13.24 -8.09
C ARG A 237 -1.31 -13.13 -8.21
N HIS A 238 -1.97 -12.50 -7.23
CA HIS A 238 -3.42 -12.30 -7.26
C HIS A 238 -3.86 -11.09 -8.11
N TRP A 239 -2.89 -10.35 -8.63
CA TRP A 239 -3.06 -9.25 -9.58
C TRP A 239 -2.72 -9.64 -11.01
N SER A 240 -2.63 -10.91 -11.33
CA SER A 240 -2.12 -11.37 -12.64
C SER A 240 -2.80 -10.70 -13.85
N ALA A 241 -4.10 -10.40 -13.75
CA ALA A 241 -4.85 -9.70 -14.79
C ALA A 241 -4.31 -8.28 -15.09
N ASP A 242 -3.74 -7.60 -14.09
CA ASP A 242 -3.19 -6.25 -14.22
C ASP A 242 -1.66 -6.28 -14.36
N VAL A 243 -0.99 -7.24 -13.70
CA VAL A 243 0.48 -7.41 -13.72
C VAL A 243 0.98 -7.73 -15.13
N VAL A 244 0.34 -8.67 -15.81
CA VAL A 244 0.79 -9.12 -17.14
C VAL A 244 0.77 -8.00 -18.18
N PRO A 245 -0.33 -7.25 -18.36
CA PRO A 245 -0.34 -6.11 -19.29
C PRO A 245 0.68 -5.04 -18.93
N LEU A 246 0.82 -4.69 -17.64
CA LEU A 246 1.79 -3.70 -17.19
C LEU A 246 3.22 -4.17 -17.44
N ARG A 247 3.56 -5.43 -17.09
CA ARG A 247 4.86 -6.05 -17.39
C ARG A 247 5.20 -5.94 -18.89
N ASP A 248 4.24 -6.26 -19.75
CA ASP A 248 4.48 -6.28 -21.20
C ASP A 248 4.73 -4.88 -21.75
N ILE A 249 4.03 -3.87 -21.24
CA ILE A 249 4.31 -2.45 -21.54
C ILE A 249 5.73 -2.09 -21.06
N LEU A 250 6.09 -2.39 -19.82
CA LEU A 250 7.39 -2.05 -19.24
C LEU A 250 8.55 -2.76 -19.95
N LYS A 251 8.37 -4.02 -20.35
CA LYS A 251 9.38 -4.78 -21.11
C LYS A 251 9.72 -4.15 -22.47
N GLN A 252 8.78 -3.44 -23.09
CA GLN A 252 9.01 -2.74 -24.37
C GLN A 252 9.79 -1.42 -24.18
N LYS A 253 9.82 -0.84 -22.99
CA LYS A 253 10.53 0.41 -22.73
C LYS A 253 12.04 0.21 -22.79
N ILE A 254 12.75 1.17 -23.36
CA ILE A 254 14.21 1.22 -23.44
C ILE A 254 14.78 2.01 -22.28
N TRP A 255 14.14 3.13 -21.95
CA TRP A 255 14.55 4.06 -20.94
C TRP A 255 13.62 4.06 -19.73
N PHE A 256 14.20 3.97 -18.54
CA PHE A 256 13.52 4.15 -17.28
C PHE A 256 13.96 5.47 -16.66
N ALA A 257 13.06 6.44 -16.62
CA ALA A 257 13.27 7.75 -16.03
C ALA A 257 12.75 7.73 -14.60
N PHE A 258 13.63 7.97 -13.63
CA PHE A 258 13.27 8.10 -12.23
C PHE A 258 13.40 9.55 -11.80
N ASP A 259 12.46 10.03 -10.97
CA ASP A 259 12.79 11.12 -10.08
C ASP A 259 13.82 10.64 -9.03
N LEU A 260 14.53 11.55 -8.38
CA LEU A 260 15.56 11.19 -7.40
C LEU A 260 15.04 11.33 -5.97
N ASP A 261 14.61 12.54 -5.62
CA ASP A 261 14.27 12.94 -4.26
C ASP A 261 12.90 12.36 -3.87
N ASP A 262 12.85 11.55 -2.80
CA ASP A 262 11.67 10.83 -2.32
C ASP A 262 11.11 9.75 -3.28
N THR A 263 11.80 9.51 -4.41
CA THR A 263 11.53 8.38 -5.32
C THR A 263 12.58 7.28 -5.21
N LEU A 264 13.87 7.60 -5.42
CA LEU A 264 14.96 6.63 -5.26
C LEU A 264 15.55 6.63 -3.85
N HIS A 265 15.46 7.73 -3.12
CA HIS A 265 15.97 7.86 -1.76
C HIS A 265 15.11 8.79 -0.89
N GLU A 266 15.31 8.69 0.44
CA GLU A 266 14.59 9.43 1.48
C GLU A 266 15.12 10.87 1.64
N PHE A 267 14.89 11.73 0.64
CA PHE A 267 15.43 13.08 0.66
C PHE A 267 14.87 13.95 1.78
N ARG A 268 13.57 13.97 1.96
CA ARG A 268 12.93 14.81 3.01
C ARG A 268 13.47 14.48 4.38
N ARG A 269 13.63 13.19 4.69
CA ARG A 269 14.21 12.74 5.96
C ARG A 269 15.64 13.22 6.12
N ALA A 270 16.49 13.04 5.09
CA ALA A 270 17.89 13.43 5.14
C ALA A 270 18.08 14.96 5.21
N SER A 271 17.31 15.72 4.43
CA SER A 271 17.37 17.19 4.44
C SER A 271 16.83 17.78 5.74
N THR A 272 15.81 17.18 6.34
CA THR A 272 15.30 17.57 7.66
C THR A 272 16.36 17.35 8.73
N ALA A 273 17.01 16.19 8.76
CA ALA A 273 18.08 15.91 9.71
C ALA A 273 19.24 16.93 9.57
N ALA A 274 19.65 17.24 8.33
CA ALA A 274 20.71 18.20 8.06
C ALA A 274 20.33 19.62 8.48
N THR A 275 19.09 20.05 8.19
CA THR A 275 18.59 21.36 8.60
C THR A 275 18.51 21.46 10.12
N THR A 276 17.95 20.46 10.78
CA THR A 276 17.80 20.43 12.25
C THR A 276 19.18 20.55 12.92
N ALA A 277 20.19 19.80 12.46
CA ALA A 277 21.54 19.87 13.04
C ALA A 277 22.14 21.28 12.98
N VAL A 278 21.94 22.02 11.87
CA VAL A 278 22.39 23.41 11.76
C VAL A 278 21.60 24.32 12.69
N LEU A 279 20.28 24.19 12.73
CA LEU A 279 19.43 25.05 13.58
C LEU A 279 19.66 24.77 15.07
N GLU A 280 19.94 23.53 15.47
CA GLU A 280 20.37 23.19 16.84
C GLU A 280 21.70 23.87 17.20
N ASN A 281 22.69 23.83 16.31
CA ASN A 281 23.95 24.53 16.52
C ASN A 281 23.77 26.03 16.67
N ILE A 282 22.92 26.66 15.84
CA ILE A 282 22.58 28.08 15.96
C ILE A 282 21.83 28.35 17.29
N SER A 283 20.89 27.49 17.66
CA SER A 283 20.13 27.59 18.92
C SER A 283 21.04 27.54 20.14
N GLU A 284 21.97 26.58 20.17
CA GLU A 284 22.95 26.45 21.26
C GLU A 284 23.88 27.65 21.35
N HIS A 285 24.33 28.17 20.19
CA HIS A 285 25.29 29.28 20.15
C HIS A 285 24.66 30.61 20.59
N TYR A 286 23.44 30.91 20.15
CA TYR A 286 22.79 32.20 20.38
C TYR A 286 21.70 32.17 21.46
N GLY A 287 21.34 31.00 22.00
CA GLY A 287 20.31 30.83 23.02
C GLY A 287 18.89 31.05 22.53
N THR A 288 18.64 31.03 21.20
CA THR A 288 17.31 31.19 20.62
C THR A 288 16.60 29.84 20.60
N PRO A 289 15.30 29.76 20.99
CA PRO A 289 14.55 28.50 20.96
C PRO A 289 14.56 27.87 19.57
N LEU A 290 14.83 26.57 19.51
CA LEU A 290 14.94 25.81 18.25
C LEU A 290 13.67 25.94 17.39
N PHE A 291 12.49 25.90 17.99
CA PHE A 291 11.22 25.97 17.25
C PHE A 291 11.05 27.30 16.50
N GLU A 292 11.55 28.42 17.04
CA GLU A 292 11.51 29.73 16.36
C GLU A 292 12.39 29.75 15.12
N LEU A 293 13.57 29.12 15.21
CA LEU A 293 14.49 28.97 14.09
C LEU A 293 13.91 28.03 13.01
N GLN A 294 13.24 26.96 13.43
CA GLN A 294 12.57 26.01 12.53
C GLN A 294 11.41 26.68 11.77
N ASP A 295 10.57 27.45 12.45
CA ASP A 295 9.46 28.18 11.84
C ASP A 295 9.96 29.19 10.81
N GLU A 296 11.00 29.94 11.15
CA GLU A 296 11.60 30.91 10.24
C GLU A 296 12.27 30.23 9.05
N TYR A 297 12.99 29.13 9.26
CA TYR A 297 13.59 28.38 8.16
C TYR A 297 12.51 27.81 7.22
N ALA A 298 11.42 27.29 7.74
CA ALA A 298 10.30 26.80 6.93
C ALA A 298 9.68 27.92 6.07
N ARG A 299 9.53 29.14 6.63
CA ARG A 299 9.09 30.32 5.89
C ARG A 299 10.06 30.67 4.75
N VAL A 300 11.35 30.76 5.07
CA VAL A 300 12.41 31.05 4.08
C VAL A 300 12.46 29.98 2.98
N LEU A 301 12.37 28.71 3.35
CA LEU A 301 12.38 27.58 2.42
C LEU A 301 11.22 27.70 1.41
N LYS A 302 10.01 28.01 1.89
CA LYS A 302 8.82 28.19 1.04
C LYS A 302 8.99 29.34 0.05
N GLU A 303 9.55 30.46 0.52
CA GLU A 303 9.79 31.64 -0.34
C GLU A 303 10.88 31.39 -1.40
N LYS A 304 11.98 30.73 -1.02
CA LYS A 304 13.17 30.60 -1.85
C LYS A 304 13.17 29.39 -2.79
N THR A 305 12.24 28.44 -2.63
CA THR A 305 12.13 27.25 -3.51
C THR A 305 11.16 27.40 -4.67
N SER A 306 10.39 28.48 -4.72
CA SER A 306 9.38 28.70 -5.76
C SER A 306 9.90 28.71 -7.20
N GLY A 307 11.20 28.94 -7.40
CA GLY A 307 11.87 28.98 -8.71
C GLY A 307 12.38 27.64 -9.24
N ALA A 308 12.15 26.52 -8.55
CA ALA A 308 12.58 25.15 -8.96
C ALA A 308 14.03 25.05 -9.46
N PHE A 309 14.94 25.88 -8.92
CA PHE A 309 16.39 25.89 -9.18
C PHE A 309 16.84 26.12 -10.65
N VAL A 310 16.06 26.85 -11.44
CA VAL A 310 16.34 27.04 -12.87
C VAL A 310 17.37 28.14 -13.18
N ASP A 311 17.91 28.84 -12.20
CA ASP A 311 18.83 29.96 -12.35
C ASP A 311 20.31 29.58 -12.49
N GLY A 312 20.65 28.29 -12.34
CA GLY A 312 22.00 27.75 -12.51
C GLY A 312 22.94 27.90 -11.33
N ARG A 313 22.45 28.36 -10.16
CA ARG A 313 23.26 28.44 -8.93
C ARG A 313 23.53 27.05 -8.37
N THR A 314 24.61 26.95 -7.59
CA THR A 314 25.00 25.74 -6.88
C THR A 314 24.10 25.47 -5.66
N SER A 315 24.10 24.23 -5.17
CA SER A 315 23.41 23.87 -3.94
C SER A 315 23.90 24.64 -2.72
N PHE A 316 25.21 24.95 -2.69
CA PHE A 316 25.81 25.74 -1.61
C PHE A 316 25.32 27.19 -1.61
N GLU A 317 25.15 27.80 -2.79
CA GLU A 317 24.61 29.16 -2.91
C GLU A 317 23.17 29.24 -2.43
N TYR A 318 22.33 28.28 -2.77
CA TYR A 318 20.95 28.21 -2.28
C TYR A 318 20.87 28.00 -0.77
N ARG A 319 21.72 27.12 -0.21
CA ARG A 319 21.74 26.86 1.24
C ARG A 319 22.26 28.06 2.00
N ARG A 320 23.34 28.69 1.50
CA ARG A 320 23.87 29.94 2.06
C ARG A 320 22.78 31.02 2.14
N GLU A 321 22.07 31.25 1.05
CA GLU A 321 21.01 32.24 1.00
C GLU A 321 19.90 31.95 2.02
N ARG A 322 19.51 30.68 2.20
CA ARG A 322 18.49 30.30 3.18
C ARG A 322 18.97 30.52 4.62
N PHE A 323 20.16 30.04 4.96
CA PHE A 323 20.69 30.25 6.31
C PHE A 323 21.01 31.73 6.59
N SER A 324 21.56 32.46 5.64
CA SER A 324 21.76 33.92 5.79
C SER A 324 20.41 34.62 6.05
N SER A 325 19.34 34.24 5.37
CA SER A 325 18.01 34.84 5.62
C SER A 325 17.54 34.59 7.05
N VAL A 326 17.73 33.40 7.60
CA VAL A 326 17.41 33.10 9.00
C VAL A 326 18.26 33.92 9.96
N LEU A 327 19.59 33.94 9.77
CA LEU A 327 20.49 34.72 10.63
C LEU A 327 20.15 36.21 10.64
N VAL A 328 19.82 36.78 9.48
CA VAL A 328 19.40 38.20 9.35
C VAL A 328 18.13 38.48 10.14
N THR A 329 17.13 37.58 10.08
CA THR A 329 15.86 37.76 10.84
C THR A 329 16.10 37.85 12.33
N PHE A 330 17.05 37.11 12.87
CA PHE A 330 17.40 37.14 14.31
C PHE A 330 18.54 38.11 14.66
N ASN A 331 19.04 38.88 13.68
CA ASN A 331 20.18 39.78 13.83
C ASN A 331 21.46 39.09 14.30
N PHE A 332 21.70 37.87 13.86
CA PHE A 332 22.94 37.12 14.11
C PHE A 332 23.99 37.40 13.04
N PRO A 333 25.28 37.41 13.43
CA PRO A 333 26.35 37.51 12.46
C PRO A 333 26.42 36.28 11.55
N ASP A 334 27.00 36.42 10.36
CA ASP A 334 27.10 35.33 9.38
C ASP A 334 28.51 34.73 9.29
N ASP A 335 29.37 35.01 10.26
CA ASP A 335 30.77 34.57 10.34
C ASP A 335 30.92 33.05 10.51
N GLY A 336 29.92 32.35 11.04
CA GLY A 336 29.85 30.88 11.12
C GLY A 336 29.29 30.16 9.87
N MET A 337 29.01 30.89 8.79
CA MET A 337 28.31 30.34 7.62
C MET A 337 29.03 29.14 6.97
N ALA A 338 30.35 29.13 6.91
CA ALA A 338 31.11 28.02 6.34
C ALA A 338 30.88 26.73 7.16
N GLU A 339 30.93 26.85 8.48
CA GLU A 339 30.69 25.72 9.41
C GLU A 339 29.27 25.19 9.29
N TYR A 340 28.26 26.08 9.16
CA TYR A 340 26.87 25.66 8.95
C TYR A 340 26.67 24.91 7.64
N LEU A 341 27.30 25.36 6.55
CA LEU A 341 27.23 24.67 5.26
C LEU A 341 27.91 23.31 5.30
N ASP A 342 29.08 23.22 5.96
CA ASP A 342 29.80 21.95 6.15
C ASP A 342 29.01 20.98 7.05
N LEU A 343 28.43 21.48 8.14
CA LEU A 343 27.58 20.68 9.03
C LEU A 343 26.36 20.13 8.28
N TYR A 344 25.71 20.98 7.49
CA TYR A 344 24.57 20.58 6.66
C TYR A 344 24.98 19.46 5.69
N GLU A 345 26.04 19.67 4.90
CA GLU A 345 26.47 18.71 3.87
C GLU A 345 26.89 17.36 4.47
N ASN A 346 27.66 17.40 5.58
CA ASN A 346 28.09 16.20 6.28
C ASN A 346 26.90 15.42 6.86
N THR A 347 25.93 16.13 7.46
CA THR A 347 24.74 15.49 8.03
C THR A 347 23.83 14.95 6.94
N LEU A 348 23.60 15.71 5.87
CA LEU A 348 22.83 15.26 4.71
C LEU A 348 23.41 13.96 4.17
N THR A 349 24.71 13.95 3.84
CA THR A 349 25.40 12.80 3.25
C THR A 349 25.29 11.54 4.12
N ARG A 350 25.46 11.69 5.45
CA ARG A 350 25.34 10.57 6.40
C ARG A 350 23.91 10.06 6.57
N SER A 351 22.93 10.91 6.30
CA SER A 351 21.51 10.59 6.47
C SER A 351 20.85 10.06 5.19
N LEU A 352 21.57 10.08 4.06
CA LEU A 352 21.06 9.55 2.80
C LEU A 352 20.78 8.04 2.92
N GLN A 353 19.62 7.64 2.47
CA GLN A 353 19.17 6.24 2.47
C GLN A 353 18.33 5.98 1.22
N LEU A 354 18.62 4.89 0.51
CA LEU A 354 17.79 4.44 -0.61
C LEU A 354 16.44 3.97 -0.09
N LYS A 355 15.41 4.17 -0.91
CA LYS A 355 14.09 3.59 -0.66
C LYS A 355 14.10 2.08 -0.84
N ALA A 356 13.15 1.41 -0.19
CA ALA A 356 12.95 -0.03 -0.27
C ALA A 356 12.86 -0.48 -1.75
N GLY A 357 13.70 -1.45 -2.12
CA GLY A 357 13.76 -1.99 -3.49
C GLY A 357 14.50 -1.14 -4.52
N ALA A 358 14.97 0.08 -4.20
CA ALA A 358 15.61 0.95 -5.19
C ALA A 358 16.85 0.31 -5.84
N LEU A 359 17.79 -0.20 -5.04
CA LEU A 359 19.01 -0.83 -5.55
C LEU A 359 18.71 -2.08 -6.38
N GLY A 360 17.80 -2.93 -5.89
CA GLY A 360 17.38 -4.15 -6.61
C GLY A 360 16.77 -3.83 -7.96
N MET A 361 15.90 -2.80 -8.01
CA MET A 361 15.29 -2.32 -9.26
C MET A 361 16.32 -1.80 -10.26
N LEU A 362 17.26 -0.94 -9.82
CA LEU A 362 18.30 -0.40 -10.70
C LEU A 362 19.19 -1.52 -11.25
N SER A 363 19.59 -2.48 -10.40
CA SER A 363 20.38 -3.64 -10.78
C SER A 363 19.64 -4.53 -11.79
N LEU A 364 18.36 -4.81 -11.55
CA LEU A 364 17.52 -5.60 -12.48
C LEU A 364 17.44 -4.93 -13.85
N LEU A 365 17.18 -3.63 -13.91
CA LEU A 365 17.08 -2.88 -15.16
C LEU A 365 18.37 -2.95 -15.97
N LYS A 366 19.52 -2.80 -15.33
CA LYS A 366 20.83 -2.97 -15.99
C LYS A 366 21.02 -4.40 -16.48
N GLY A 367 20.65 -5.40 -15.69
CA GLY A 367 20.69 -6.81 -16.10
C GLY A 367 19.80 -7.11 -17.31
N LEU A 368 18.69 -6.39 -17.46
CA LEU A 368 17.79 -6.46 -18.62
C LEU A 368 18.27 -5.61 -19.82
N GLY A 369 19.43 -4.96 -19.73
CA GLY A 369 19.95 -4.08 -20.78
C GLY A 369 19.18 -2.78 -20.95
N LYS A 370 18.41 -2.36 -19.95
CA LYS A 370 17.68 -1.10 -19.95
C LYS A 370 18.60 0.07 -19.64
N LYS A 371 18.21 1.25 -20.11
CA LYS A 371 18.90 2.50 -19.80
C LYS A 371 18.14 3.25 -18.72
N ILE A 372 18.90 3.87 -17.81
CA ILE A 372 18.35 4.56 -16.65
C ILE A 372 18.71 6.03 -16.74
N MET A 373 17.71 6.90 -16.66
CA MET A 373 17.91 8.33 -16.50
C MET A 373 17.28 8.81 -15.19
N VAL A 374 17.90 9.81 -14.60
CA VAL A 374 17.35 10.54 -13.46
C VAL A 374 16.89 11.90 -13.96
N ILE A 375 15.60 12.25 -13.73
CA ILE A 375 15.04 13.56 -14.07
C ILE A 375 14.54 14.18 -12.77
N THR A 376 15.25 15.18 -12.26
CA THR A 376 15.03 15.70 -10.91
C THR A 376 15.04 17.22 -10.85
N GLU A 377 14.35 17.77 -9.84
CA GLU A 377 14.42 19.20 -9.51
C GLU A 377 15.54 19.42 -8.50
N GLY A 378 16.45 20.32 -8.83
CA GLY A 378 17.54 20.66 -7.91
C GLY A 378 18.82 21.15 -8.61
N PRO A 379 19.77 21.67 -7.82
CA PRO A 379 21.07 22.06 -8.30
C PRO A 379 21.88 20.85 -8.81
N GLN A 380 22.48 20.97 -9.98
CA GLN A 380 23.23 19.90 -10.64
C GLN A 380 24.30 19.29 -9.71
N ASP A 381 25.10 20.14 -9.09
CA ASP A 381 26.18 19.73 -8.18
C ASP A 381 25.67 18.94 -6.96
N GLY A 382 24.52 19.32 -6.44
CA GLY A 382 23.87 18.63 -5.31
C GLY A 382 23.40 17.24 -5.70
N GLN A 383 22.69 17.12 -6.84
CA GLN A 383 22.17 15.83 -7.30
C GLN A 383 23.29 14.86 -7.69
N GLU A 384 24.36 15.35 -8.31
CA GLU A 384 25.56 14.53 -8.60
C GLU A 384 26.22 13.98 -7.32
N ARG A 385 26.34 14.81 -6.26
CA ARG A 385 26.86 14.33 -4.96
C ARG A 385 25.95 13.31 -4.31
N THR A 386 24.63 13.53 -4.37
CA THR A 386 23.65 12.58 -3.84
C THR A 386 23.75 11.22 -4.52
N ILE A 387 23.79 11.18 -5.86
CA ILE A 387 23.94 9.94 -6.64
C ILE A 387 25.22 9.18 -6.25
N ARG A 388 26.36 9.90 -6.09
CA ARG A 388 27.63 9.29 -5.66
C ARG A 388 27.56 8.77 -4.23
N ALA A 389 27.01 9.57 -3.31
CA ALA A 389 26.90 9.20 -1.90
C ALA A 389 25.98 7.98 -1.68
N LEU A 390 24.94 7.85 -2.48
CA LEU A 390 24.07 6.69 -2.52
C LEU A 390 24.67 5.47 -3.24
N GLN A 391 25.86 5.61 -3.85
CA GLN A 391 26.56 4.58 -4.61
C GLN A 391 25.72 4.00 -5.77
N ILE A 392 24.95 4.85 -6.44
CA ILE A 392 24.13 4.46 -7.60
C ILE A 392 24.62 5.08 -8.92
N GLU A 393 25.77 5.74 -8.94
CA GLU A 393 26.33 6.42 -10.12
C GLU A 393 26.52 5.45 -11.30
N GLU A 394 26.94 4.21 -11.06
CA GLU A 394 27.15 3.19 -12.08
C GLU A 394 25.85 2.74 -12.79
N TYR A 395 24.71 2.95 -12.15
CA TYR A 395 23.41 2.60 -12.74
C TYR A 395 22.84 3.71 -13.61
N VAL A 396 23.24 4.97 -13.42
CA VAL A 396 22.63 6.13 -14.07
C VAL A 396 23.35 6.45 -15.39
N ASP A 397 22.67 6.24 -16.52
CA ASP A 397 23.19 6.56 -17.85
C ASP A 397 23.08 8.07 -18.17
N PHE A 398 22.10 8.77 -17.58
CA PHE A 398 21.89 10.19 -17.82
C PHE A 398 21.24 10.89 -16.61
N LEU A 399 21.75 12.06 -16.25
CA LEU A 399 21.18 12.94 -15.24
C LEU A 399 20.67 14.23 -15.86
N ALA A 400 19.40 14.50 -15.71
CA ALA A 400 18.75 15.75 -16.12
C ALA A 400 18.22 16.48 -14.88
N THR A 401 18.72 17.70 -14.66
CA THR A 401 18.24 18.56 -13.58
C THR A 401 17.56 19.81 -14.12
N THR A 402 16.59 20.36 -13.41
CA THR A 402 15.99 21.66 -13.71
C THR A 402 17.05 22.75 -13.79
N ASN A 403 18.08 22.65 -12.97
CA ASN A 403 19.20 23.56 -12.91
C ASN A 403 20.03 23.57 -14.19
N HIS A 404 20.39 22.41 -14.74
CA HIS A 404 21.18 22.27 -15.95
C HIS A 404 20.37 22.70 -17.19
N PHE A 405 19.13 22.24 -17.31
CA PHE A 405 18.26 22.54 -18.45
C PHE A 405 17.58 23.91 -18.36
N ARG A 406 17.62 24.56 -17.19
CA ARG A 406 16.99 25.86 -16.93
C ARG A 406 15.49 25.88 -17.19
N VAL A 407 14.82 24.76 -16.94
CA VAL A 407 13.39 24.59 -17.12
C VAL A 407 12.85 23.65 -16.03
N THR A 408 11.63 23.92 -15.52
CA THR A 408 11.01 23.09 -14.50
C THR A 408 10.41 21.82 -15.11
N LYS A 409 10.17 20.80 -14.30
CA LYS A 409 9.44 19.61 -14.74
C LYS A 409 8.08 19.98 -15.33
N THR A 410 7.36 20.87 -14.67
CA THR A 410 6.01 21.32 -15.05
C THR A 410 5.97 22.20 -16.30
N THR A 411 7.10 22.80 -16.69
CA THR A 411 7.14 23.71 -17.85
C THR A 411 7.89 23.15 -19.07
N GLY A 412 8.30 21.87 -19.03
CA GLY A 412 8.78 21.19 -20.22
C GLY A 412 10.11 20.46 -20.12
N LEU A 413 10.66 20.21 -18.93
CA LEU A 413 11.92 19.46 -18.77
C LEU A 413 11.88 18.10 -19.49
N PHE A 414 10.80 17.33 -19.33
CA PHE A 414 10.65 16.04 -20.01
C PHE A 414 10.80 16.15 -21.52
N LYS A 415 10.13 17.12 -22.16
CA LYS A 415 10.23 17.35 -23.63
C LYS A 415 11.63 17.76 -24.06
N GLN A 416 12.33 18.58 -23.26
CA GLN A 416 13.70 18.96 -23.54
C GLN A 416 14.66 17.78 -23.43
N VAL A 417 14.49 16.91 -22.42
CA VAL A 417 15.30 15.69 -22.25
C VAL A 417 15.11 14.73 -23.42
N LEU A 418 13.86 14.46 -23.84
CA LEU A 418 13.57 13.65 -25.02
C LEU A 418 14.27 14.20 -26.27
N SER A 419 14.16 15.50 -26.49
CA SER A 419 14.80 16.17 -27.65
C SER A 419 16.33 16.12 -27.56
N HIS A 420 16.91 16.34 -26.39
CA HIS A 420 18.36 16.30 -26.16
C HIS A 420 18.94 14.92 -26.46
N LEU A 421 18.28 13.89 -25.96
CA LEU A 421 18.72 12.49 -26.16
C LEU A 421 18.28 11.92 -27.51
N LYS A 422 17.42 12.62 -28.25
CA LYS A 422 16.81 12.18 -29.52
C LYS A 422 16.11 10.82 -29.40
N ILE A 423 15.31 10.67 -28.35
CA ILE A 423 14.52 9.47 -28.09
C ILE A 423 13.02 9.78 -28.18
N ALA A 424 12.24 8.78 -28.55
CA ALA A 424 10.79 8.89 -28.61
C ALA A 424 10.15 8.71 -27.23
N ALA A 425 9.03 9.37 -26.97
CA ALA A 425 8.35 9.28 -25.67
C ALA A 425 7.83 7.87 -25.36
N ASP A 426 7.45 7.11 -26.39
CA ASP A 426 6.98 5.73 -26.24
C ASP A 426 8.08 4.74 -25.86
N GLU A 427 9.36 5.11 -26.05
CA GLU A 427 10.51 4.33 -25.57
C GLU A 427 10.78 4.51 -24.07
N VAL A 428 10.12 5.47 -23.41
CA VAL A 428 10.39 5.89 -22.03
C VAL A 428 9.24 5.48 -21.11
N VAL A 429 9.57 5.12 -19.87
CA VAL A 429 8.66 5.11 -18.73
C VAL A 429 9.21 6.05 -17.66
N CYS A 430 8.33 6.86 -17.04
CA CYS A 430 8.68 7.71 -15.91
C CYS A 430 8.11 7.14 -14.62
N ILE A 431 8.94 7.09 -13.57
CA ILE A 431 8.58 6.68 -12.23
C ILE A 431 8.89 7.84 -11.27
N GLY A 432 7.91 8.32 -10.52
CA GLY A 432 8.07 9.43 -9.57
C GLY A 432 7.02 9.40 -8.48
N ASP A 433 7.30 10.12 -7.37
CA ASP A 433 6.42 10.21 -6.20
C ASP A 433 5.39 11.34 -6.31
N SER A 434 5.66 12.36 -7.12
CA SER A 434 4.83 13.55 -7.20
C SER A 434 3.90 13.53 -8.41
N GLU A 435 2.59 13.43 -8.18
CA GLU A 435 1.61 13.54 -9.26
C GLU A 435 1.80 14.83 -10.07
N HIS A 436 1.95 15.97 -9.37
CA HIS A 436 2.05 17.29 -10.01
C HIS A 436 3.38 17.53 -10.74
N ARG A 437 4.52 17.04 -10.21
CA ARG A 437 5.85 17.35 -10.76
C ARG A 437 6.39 16.26 -11.68
N ASP A 438 6.00 15.00 -11.47
CA ASP A 438 6.53 13.87 -12.21
C ASP A 438 5.51 13.28 -13.18
N ILE A 439 4.36 12.88 -12.66
CA ILE A 439 3.40 12.07 -13.38
C ILE A 439 2.71 12.87 -14.47
N VAL A 440 2.01 13.95 -14.10
CA VAL A 440 1.26 14.78 -15.05
C VAL A 440 2.17 15.39 -16.14
N PRO A 441 3.32 16.02 -15.80
CA PRO A 441 4.20 16.59 -16.85
C PRO A 441 4.85 15.54 -17.76
N ALA A 442 5.13 14.33 -17.27
CA ALA A 442 5.63 13.24 -18.10
C ALA A 442 4.54 12.72 -19.06
N MET A 443 3.30 12.56 -18.57
CA MET A 443 2.15 12.21 -19.40
C MET A 443 1.88 13.28 -20.50
N ASP A 444 1.99 14.55 -20.15
CA ASP A 444 1.86 15.68 -21.11
C ASP A 444 2.99 15.69 -22.16
N ALA A 445 4.10 15.03 -21.86
CA ALA A 445 5.18 14.78 -22.82
C ALA A 445 4.99 13.49 -23.63
N GLY A 446 3.90 12.74 -23.42
CA GLY A 446 3.61 11.47 -24.09
C GLY A 446 4.33 10.26 -23.49
N ILE A 447 4.94 10.40 -22.33
CA ILE A 447 5.67 9.33 -21.64
C ILE A 447 4.70 8.47 -20.83
N PHE A 448 4.83 7.15 -20.91
CA PHE A 448 4.13 6.26 -19.99
C PHE A 448 4.64 6.43 -18.55
N THR A 449 3.74 6.49 -17.58
CA THR A 449 4.11 6.78 -16.19
C THR A 449 3.67 5.68 -15.23
N VAL A 450 4.43 5.49 -14.15
CA VAL A 450 4.08 4.68 -12.98
C VAL A 450 4.21 5.58 -11.75
N HIS A 451 3.16 5.74 -10.99
CA HIS A 451 3.16 6.55 -9.79
C HIS A 451 3.65 5.73 -8.59
N LEU A 452 4.73 6.16 -7.98
CA LEU A 452 5.20 5.64 -6.69
C LEU A 452 4.53 6.43 -5.57
N ASP A 453 3.50 5.90 -4.98
CA ASP A 453 2.78 6.54 -3.89
C ASP A 453 2.75 5.62 -2.66
N GLU A 454 3.68 5.84 -1.75
CA GLU A 454 3.79 5.06 -0.51
C GLU A 454 2.60 5.26 0.43
N GLY A 455 1.92 6.40 0.32
CA GLY A 455 0.73 6.76 1.09
C GLY A 455 -0.56 6.10 0.61
N SER A 456 -0.61 5.62 -0.63
CA SER A 456 -1.84 5.09 -1.24
C SER A 456 -1.81 3.58 -1.48
N ALA A 457 -2.95 3.05 -1.87
CA ALA A 457 -3.08 1.67 -2.27
C ALA A 457 -2.42 1.38 -3.61
N VAL A 458 -1.95 0.15 -3.74
CA VAL A 458 -1.56 -0.41 -5.04
C VAL A 458 -2.77 -0.43 -5.97
N SER A 459 -2.59 0.07 -7.20
CA SER A 459 -3.61 0.04 -8.25
C SER A 459 -2.94 -0.13 -9.60
N LEU A 460 -2.75 -1.37 -10.02
CA LEU A 460 -1.99 -1.69 -11.24
C LEU A 460 -2.79 -1.47 -12.51
N GLY A 461 -4.12 -1.56 -12.43
CA GLY A 461 -5.04 -1.33 -13.55
C GLY A 461 -5.45 0.14 -13.73
N SER A 462 -5.01 1.06 -12.86
CA SER A 462 -5.29 2.49 -13.00
C SER A 462 -4.43 3.15 -14.08
N SER A 463 -4.80 4.37 -14.45
CA SER A 463 -4.02 5.20 -15.38
C SER A 463 -3.72 6.55 -14.72
N PRO A 464 -2.50 6.76 -14.24
CA PRO A 464 -1.33 5.87 -14.28
C PRO A 464 -1.45 4.68 -13.31
N PRO A 465 -0.76 3.55 -13.57
CA PRO A 465 -0.57 2.50 -12.58
C PRO A 465 0.12 3.02 -11.33
N ARG A 466 -0.33 2.55 -10.14
CA ARG A 466 0.19 2.98 -8.84
C ARG A 466 0.82 1.82 -8.09
N ILE A 467 2.02 2.04 -7.59
CA ILE A 467 2.76 1.14 -6.70
C ILE A 467 3.15 1.89 -5.43
N ASN A 468 3.38 1.18 -4.34
CA ASN A 468 3.83 1.79 -3.09
C ASN A 468 5.26 1.40 -2.68
N THR A 469 5.95 0.58 -3.47
CA THR A 469 7.39 0.31 -3.34
C THR A 469 8.01 0.06 -4.71
N LEU A 470 9.31 0.36 -4.85
CA LEU A 470 10.06 0.01 -6.06
C LEU A 470 10.27 -1.51 -6.19
N ARG A 471 10.21 -2.26 -5.08
CA ARG A 471 10.28 -3.72 -5.09
C ARG A 471 9.10 -4.35 -5.86
N LYS A 472 7.91 -3.75 -5.79
CA LYS A 472 6.76 -4.24 -6.60
C LYS A 472 7.00 -4.09 -8.10
N LEU A 473 7.63 -2.98 -8.52
CA LEU A 473 8.00 -2.79 -9.92
C LEU A 473 9.04 -3.83 -10.38
N GLU A 474 10.01 -4.17 -9.52
CA GLU A 474 10.97 -5.25 -9.74
C GLU A 474 10.26 -6.59 -9.95
N TYR A 475 9.29 -6.92 -9.10
CA TYR A 475 8.52 -8.16 -9.23
C TYR A 475 7.64 -8.19 -10.48
N ILE A 476 7.03 -7.06 -10.85
CA ILE A 476 6.24 -6.95 -12.09
C ILE A 476 7.13 -7.23 -13.30
N LEU A 477 8.30 -6.63 -13.38
CA LEU A 477 9.25 -6.85 -14.48
C LEU A 477 9.79 -8.29 -14.56
N SER A 478 9.98 -8.92 -13.40
CA SER A 478 10.47 -10.30 -13.27
C SER A 478 9.35 -11.35 -13.17
N TYR A 479 8.09 -10.95 -13.41
CA TYR A 479 6.95 -11.85 -13.33
C TYR A 479 6.98 -12.86 -14.47
N ASP A 480 7.09 -14.15 -14.13
CA ASP A 480 6.93 -15.29 -15.03
C ASP A 480 5.58 -15.95 -14.72
N GLU A 481 4.84 -16.31 -15.76
CA GLU A 481 3.51 -16.92 -15.67
C GLU A 481 3.57 -18.33 -15.07
#